data_a09ebb89759cccb713f31ed2bcd2a2d4
#
_entry.id   a09ebb89759cccb713f31ed2bcd2a2d4
#
_cell.length_a   1.000
_cell.length_b   1.000
_cell.length_c   1.000
_cell.angle_alpha   90.00
_cell.angle_beta   90.00
_cell.angle_gamma   90.00
#
_symmetry.space_group_name_H-M   'P 1'
#
loop_
_entity.id
_entity.type
_entity.pdbx_description
1 polymer ?
#
loop_
_entity_poly.entity_id
_entity_poly.type
_entity_poly.pdbx_seq_one_letter_code
_entity_poly.pdbx_strand_id
1 'polypeptide(L)'
;MTESGIGKVQAAMATGVLLDRYKPDLVVNTGSAGALAAGLHIGDQVIASKLAHHDVYNTKFEGSVGYVPEKPRFFESDPQLVKDFQEVNPEAKTGLIVTGDSFVMGDMKNTII
;
A
#
# COMPACT_ATOMS: atom_id res chain seq x y z
N MET A 1 -13.66 -12.98 4.43
CA MET A 1 -13.25 -11.99 3.40
C MET A 1 -14.31 -10.91 3.29
N THR A 2 -13.90 -9.65 3.13
CA THR A 2 -14.83 -8.52 3.02
C THR A 2 -14.28 -7.47 2.05
N GLU A 3 -15.18 -6.70 1.45
CA GLU A 3 -14.80 -5.56 0.63
C GLU A 3 -14.67 -4.32 1.52
N SER A 4 -13.54 -3.63 1.40
CA SER A 4 -13.31 -2.40 2.18
C SER A 4 -13.85 -1.13 1.51
N GLY A 5 -14.15 -1.20 0.21
CA GLY A 5 -14.41 -0.01 -0.60
C GLY A 5 -13.11 0.65 -1.09
N ILE A 6 -13.26 1.81 -1.71
CA ILE A 6 -12.15 2.55 -2.32
C ILE A 6 -11.69 3.67 -1.39
N GLY A 7 -10.38 3.83 -1.29
CA GLY A 7 -9.76 4.92 -0.55
C GLY A 7 -9.32 4.55 0.86
N LYS A 8 -8.44 5.37 1.39
CA LYS A 8 -7.82 5.15 2.72
C LYS A 8 -8.83 5.17 3.86
N VAL A 9 -9.81 6.06 3.80
CA VAL A 9 -10.81 6.22 4.86
C VAL A 9 -11.65 4.96 5.00
N GLN A 10 -12.18 4.45 3.89
CA GLN A 10 -13.00 3.23 3.91
C GLN A 10 -12.18 2.02 4.30
N ALA A 11 -10.94 1.90 3.80
CA ALA A 11 -10.05 0.81 4.16
C ALA A 11 -9.72 0.80 5.65
N ALA A 12 -9.43 1.96 6.23
CA ALA A 12 -9.14 2.11 7.66
C ALA A 12 -10.36 1.76 8.52
N MET A 13 -11.53 2.25 8.13
CA MET A 13 -12.78 1.96 8.84
C MET A 13 -13.10 0.47 8.84
N ALA A 14 -13.05 -0.17 7.67
CA ALA A 14 -13.32 -1.59 7.54
C ALA A 14 -12.32 -2.43 8.33
N THR A 15 -11.03 -2.10 8.25
CA THR A 15 -9.98 -2.79 8.99
C THR A 15 -10.18 -2.65 10.50
N GLY A 16 -10.49 -1.45 10.98
CA GLY A 16 -10.77 -1.22 12.40
C GLY A 16 -11.93 -2.07 12.92
N VAL A 17 -13.02 -2.14 12.17
CA VAL A 17 -14.18 -2.97 12.52
C VAL A 17 -13.82 -4.45 12.54
N LEU A 18 -13.08 -4.93 11.55
CA LEU A 18 -12.66 -6.34 11.48
C LEU A 18 -11.75 -6.72 12.64
N LEU A 19 -10.79 -5.87 12.98
CA LEU A 19 -9.87 -6.10 14.09
C LEU A 19 -10.60 -6.15 15.42
N ASP A 20 -11.54 -5.25 15.64
CA ASP A 20 -12.32 -5.20 16.87
C ASP A 20 -13.26 -6.39 17.00
N ARG A 21 -13.98 -6.73 15.94
CA ARG A 21 -15.04 -7.72 15.96
C ARG A 21 -14.53 -9.15 15.90
N TYR A 22 -13.53 -9.44 15.09
CA TYR A 22 -13.05 -10.79 14.81
C TYR A 22 -11.66 -11.10 15.38
N LYS A 23 -10.90 -10.11 15.80
CA LYS A 23 -9.54 -10.25 16.34
C LYS A 23 -8.67 -11.24 15.55
N PRO A 24 -8.52 -11.02 14.24
CA PRO A 24 -7.77 -11.93 13.39
C PRO A 24 -6.29 -11.95 13.76
N ASP A 25 -5.63 -13.06 13.50
CA ASP A 25 -4.17 -13.18 13.65
C ASP A 25 -3.41 -12.51 12.53
N LEU A 26 -4.01 -12.46 11.34
CA LEU A 26 -3.43 -11.90 10.13
C LEU A 26 -4.45 -11.05 9.38
N VAL A 27 -3.97 -9.99 8.75
CA VAL A 27 -4.75 -9.19 7.80
C VAL A 27 -4.03 -9.19 6.47
N VAL A 28 -4.75 -9.56 5.42
CA VAL A 28 -4.23 -9.52 4.05
C VAL A 28 -5.10 -8.56 3.25
N ASN A 29 -4.45 -7.60 2.61
CA ASN A 29 -5.10 -6.71 1.66
C ASN A 29 -4.77 -7.13 0.23
N THR A 30 -5.78 -7.21 -0.61
CA THR A 30 -5.60 -7.51 -2.03
C THR A 30 -6.49 -6.57 -2.86
N GLY A 31 -6.01 -6.19 -4.01
CA GLY A 31 -6.76 -5.29 -4.90
C GLY A 31 -5.97 -4.92 -6.14
N SER A 32 -6.53 -4.01 -6.91
CA SER A 32 -5.87 -3.46 -8.09
C SER A 32 -5.12 -2.17 -7.78
N ALA A 33 -4.06 -1.91 -8.53
CA ALA A 33 -3.26 -0.72 -8.41
C ALA A 33 -2.76 -0.26 -9.78
N GLY A 34 -2.50 1.04 -9.93
CA GLY A 34 -1.87 1.58 -11.12
C GLY A 34 -0.36 1.38 -11.09
N ALA A 35 0.21 1.02 -12.23
CA ALA A 35 1.65 0.84 -12.36
C ALA A 35 2.38 2.18 -12.41
N LEU A 36 3.33 2.39 -11.50
CA LEU A 36 4.22 3.56 -11.49
C LEU A 36 5.62 3.19 -11.99
N ALA A 37 6.12 2.02 -11.60
CA ALA A 37 7.43 1.54 -12.00
C ALA A 37 7.46 1.10 -13.46
N ALA A 38 8.60 1.31 -14.12
CA ALA A 38 8.82 0.78 -15.46
C ALA A 38 8.82 -0.75 -15.46
N GLY A 39 8.34 -1.33 -16.56
CA GLY A 39 8.34 -2.79 -16.73
C GLY A 39 7.15 -3.52 -16.12
N LEU A 40 6.20 -2.80 -15.53
CA LEU A 40 4.94 -3.37 -15.07
C LEU A 40 3.89 -3.34 -16.18
N HIS A 41 3.17 -4.44 -16.33
CA HIS A 41 2.11 -4.62 -17.33
C HIS A 41 0.80 -5.00 -16.64
N ILE A 42 -0.31 -4.81 -17.37
CA ILE A 42 -1.63 -5.22 -16.89
C ILE A 42 -1.62 -6.73 -16.59
N GLY A 43 -2.09 -7.08 -15.40
CA GLY A 43 -2.11 -8.46 -14.93
C GLY A 43 -0.90 -8.88 -14.12
N ASP A 44 0.15 -8.05 -14.06
CA ASP A 44 1.29 -8.32 -13.19
C ASP A 44 0.87 -8.26 -11.73
N GLN A 45 1.44 -9.15 -10.93
CA GLN A 45 1.23 -9.17 -9.50
C GLN A 45 2.41 -8.54 -8.77
N VAL A 46 2.10 -7.71 -7.80
CA VAL A 46 3.10 -7.06 -6.94
C VAL A 46 2.78 -7.37 -5.49
N ILE A 47 3.78 -7.88 -4.79
CA ILE A 47 3.72 -8.11 -3.35
C ILE A 47 4.34 -6.91 -2.67
N ALA A 48 3.57 -6.22 -1.84
CA ALA A 48 4.08 -5.08 -1.12
C ALA A 48 5.06 -5.51 -0.03
N SER A 49 6.30 -5.10 -0.15
CA SER A 49 7.26 -5.19 0.95
C SER A 49 7.11 -4.04 1.93
N LYS A 50 6.73 -2.88 1.42
CA LYS A 50 6.48 -1.65 2.18
C LYS A 50 5.31 -0.88 1.58
N LEU A 51 4.66 -0.09 2.41
CA LEU A 51 3.62 0.83 2.00
C LEU A 51 3.95 2.24 2.47
N ALA A 52 3.49 3.23 1.72
CA ALA A 52 3.66 4.64 2.09
C ALA A 52 2.50 5.47 1.55
N HIS A 53 2.25 6.60 2.20
CA HIS A 53 1.38 7.62 1.63
C HIS A 53 2.14 8.41 0.57
N HIS A 54 1.54 8.69 -0.57
CA HIS A 54 2.14 9.54 -1.59
C HIS A 54 1.63 10.99 -1.55
N ASP A 55 0.60 11.27 -0.75
CA ASP A 55 -0.08 12.56 -0.73
C ASP A 55 -0.11 13.23 0.66
N VAL A 56 0.70 12.75 1.59
CA VAL A 56 0.85 13.38 2.90
C VAL A 56 2.06 14.29 2.89
N TYR A 57 1.84 15.58 3.11
CA TYR A 57 2.87 16.60 3.15
C TYR A 57 2.96 17.17 4.57
N ASN A 58 4.15 17.13 5.14
CA ASN A 58 4.41 17.69 6.45
C ASN A 58 5.55 18.70 6.36
N THR A 59 5.23 19.96 6.63
CA THR A 59 6.19 21.08 6.52
C THR A 59 7.37 20.97 7.48
N LYS A 60 7.26 20.18 8.54
CA LYS A 60 8.39 19.93 9.46
C LYS A 60 9.47 19.03 8.86
N PHE A 61 9.15 18.33 7.79
CA PHE A 61 10.06 17.40 7.13
C PHE A 61 10.18 17.80 5.65
N GLU A 62 10.80 18.97 5.41
CA GLU A 62 10.98 19.48 4.05
C GLU A 62 11.61 18.44 3.14
N GLY A 63 11.05 18.31 1.93
CA GLY A 63 11.51 17.37 0.92
C GLY A 63 11.09 15.93 1.13
N SER A 64 10.29 15.64 2.16
CA SER A 64 9.80 14.29 2.45
C SER A 64 8.29 14.21 2.41
N VAL A 65 7.78 13.31 1.58
CA VAL A 65 6.36 13.01 1.46
C VAL A 65 6.06 11.70 2.20
N GLY A 66 4.90 11.60 2.82
CA GLY A 66 4.42 10.38 3.47
C GLY A 66 4.58 10.34 4.98
N TYR A 67 5.12 11.38 5.61
CA TYR A 67 5.24 11.43 7.06
C TYR A 67 3.94 11.91 7.72
N VAL A 68 3.27 10.99 8.39
CA VAL A 68 2.21 11.31 9.34
C VAL A 68 2.86 11.49 10.72
N PRO A 69 2.50 12.53 11.51
CA PRO A 69 3.08 12.72 12.85
C PRO A 69 3.00 11.45 13.69
N GLU A 70 4.10 11.14 14.37
CA GLU A 70 4.24 9.98 15.26
C GLU A 70 4.16 8.62 14.56
N LYS A 71 4.21 8.59 13.22
CA LYS A 71 4.19 7.37 12.43
C LYS A 71 5.43 7.27 11.54
N PRO A 72 5.88 6.06 11.21
CA PRO A 72 6.96 5.90 10.24
C PRO A 72 6.49 6.34 8.85
N ARG A 73 7.45 6.72 7.99
CA ARG A 73 7.16 7.01 6.58
C ARG A 73 6.75 5.74 5.82
N PHE A 74 7.45 4.66 6.08
CA PHE A 74 7.21 3.37 5.44
C PHE A 74 6.63 2.39 6.45
N PHE A 75 5.53 1.76 6.09
CA PHE A 75 4.91 0.67 6.84
C PHE A 75 5.37 -0.64 6.22
N GLU A 76 6.06 -1.46 6.98
CA GLU A 76 6.56 -2.73 6.49
C GLU A 76 5.48 -3.81 6.53
N SER A 77 5.39 -4.60 5.46
CA SER A 77 4.59 -5.82 5.46
C SER A 77 5.26 -6.89 6.32
N ASP A 78 4.48 -7.86 6.79
CA ASP A 78 5.02 -8.99 7.53
C ASP A 78 6.03 -9.75 6.65
N PRO A 79 7.31 -9.89 7.07
CA PRO A 79 8.33 -10.50 6.22
C PRO A 79 8.04 -11.97 5.90
N GLN A 80 7.44 -12.70 6.83
CA GLN A 80 7.11 -14.10 6.61
C GLN A 80 6.00 -14.27 5.58
N LEU A 81 4.98 -13.44 5.64
CA LEU A 81 3.90 -13.45 4.65
C LEU A 81 4.39 -13.05 3.26
N VAL A 82 5.26 -12.06 3.18
CA VAL A 82 5.89 -11.67 1.91
C VAL A 82 6.63 -12.85 1.30
N LYS A 83 7.41 -13.56 2.11
CA LYS A 83 8.14 -14.75 1.67
C LYS A 83 7.20 -15.86 1.22
N ASP A 84 6.16 -16.13 1.99
CA ASP A 84 5.18 -17.18 1.68
C ASP A 84 4.47 -16.88 0.35
N PHE A 85 4.07 -15.63 0.11
CA PHE A 85 3.45 -15.24 -1.15
C PHE A 85 4.41 -15.33 -2.34
N GLN A 86 5.69 -15.01 -2.14
CA GLN A 86 6.70 -15.18 -3.17
C GLN A 86 6.92 -16.65 -3.55
N GLU A 87 6.88 -17.54 -2.58
CA GLU A 87 7.00 -18.98 -2.81
C GLU A 87 5.81 -19.53 -3.61
N VAL A 88 4.61 -19.04 -3.31
CA VAL A 88 3.38 -19.44 -4.05
C VAL A 88 3.37 -18.87 -5.45
N ASN A 89 3.88 -17.66 -5.64
CA ASN A 89 3.94 -17.02 -6.95
C ASN A 89 5.33 -16.41 -7.19
N PRO A 90 6.28 -17.22 -7.67
CA PRO A 90 7.66 -16.77 -7.91
C PRO A 90 7.78 -15.67 -8.96
N GLU A 91 6.78 -15.52 -9.84
CA GLU A 91 6.78 -14.50 -10.90
C GLU A 91 6.31 -13.13 -10.37
N ALA A 92 5.70 -13.05 -9.19
CA ALA A 92 5.27 -11.80 -8.60
C ALA A 92 6.48 -10.91 -8.28
N LYS A 93 6.34 -9.64 -8.59
CA LYS A 93 7.34 -8.63 -8.24
C LYS A 93 7.12 -8.18 -6.80
N THR A 94 8.16 -7.71 -6.15
CA THR A 94 8.10 -7.20 -4.78
C THR A 94 8.54 -5.75 -4.78
N GLY A 95 7.87 -4.91 -4.01
CA GLY A 95 8.26 -3.52 -3.95
C GLY A 95 7.38 -2.66 -3.08
N LEU A 96 7.62 -1.35 -3.18
CA LEU A 96 6.85 -0.33 -2.49
C LEU A 96 5.52 -0.12 -3.20
N ILE A 97 4.43 -0.17 -2.44
CA ILE A 97 3.11 0.27 -2.90
C ILE A 97 2.76 1.57 -2.17
N VAL A 98 2.33 2.56 -2.93
CA VAL A 98 1.93 3.85 -2.38
C VAL A 98 0.42 4.04 -2.47
N THR A 99 -0.12 4.81 -1.54
CA THR A 99 -1.55 5.09 -1.46
C THR A 99 -1.82 6.57 -1.25
N GLY A 100 -2.95 7.03 -1.72
CA GLY A 100 -3.40 8.41 -1.54
C GLY A 100 -4.86 8.56 -1.89
N ASP A 101 -5.38 9.76 -1.70
CA ASP A 101 -6.78 10.10 -1.99
C ASP A 101 -6.98 10.61 -3.42
N SER A 102 -5.88 10.80 -4.16
CA SER A 102 -5.92 11.23 -5.55
C SER A 102 -5.66 10.08 -6.50
N PHE A 103 -6.44 10.01 -7.56
CA PHE A 103 -6.18 9.10 -8.67
C PHE A 103 -4.97 9.61 -9.46
N VAL A 104 -3.92 8.81 -9.54
CA VAL A 104 -2.68 9.19 -10.23
C VAL A 104 -2.81 8.95 -11.72
N MET A 105 -2.78 10.02 -12.50
CA MET A 105 -2.91 9.97 -13.96
C MET A 105 -1.84 10.84 -14.64
N GLY A 106 -1.45 10.45 -15.86
CA GLY A 106 -0.56 11.23 -16.69
C GLY A 106 0.75 11.61 -16.00
N ASP A 107 1.09 12.88 -16.03
CA ASP A 107 2.35 13.40 -15.49
C ASP A 107 2.43 13.35 -13.95
N MET A 108 1.31 13.17 -13.26
CA MET A 108 1.30 13.09 -11.79
C MET A 108 2.20 11.97 -11.28
N LYS A 109 2.29 10.86 -12.00
CA LYS A 109 3.12 9.73 -11.60
C LYS A 109 4.60 10.07 -11.50
N ASN A 110 5.07 11.10 -12.18
CA ASN A 110 6.45 11.55 -12.15
C ASN A 110 6.80 12.30 -10.86
N THR A 111 5.79 12.73 -10.09
CA THR A 111 5.95 13.43 -8.81
C THR A 111 5.78 12.53 -7.59
N ILE A 112 5.44 11.26 -7.80
CA ILE A 112 5.26 10.27 -6.75
C ILE A 112 6.62 9.69 -6.34
N ILE A 113 6.79 9.51 -5.05
CA ILE A 113 8.00 8.94 -4.46
C ILE A 113 8.22 7.47 -4.81
#